data_670bf188121724c847b488b5f6b239ce
#
_entry.id   670bf188121724c847b488b5f6b239ce
#
_cell.length_a   1.000
_cell.length_b   1.000
_cell.length_c   1.000
_cell.angle_alpha   90.00
_cell.angle_beta   90.00
_cell.angle_gamma   90.00
#
_symmetry.space_group_name_H-M   'P 1'
#
loop_
_entity.id
_entity.type
_entity.pdbx_description
1 polymer ?
#
loop_
_entity_poly.entity_id
_entity_poly.type
_entity_poly.pdbx_seq_one_letter_code
_entity_poly.pdbx_strand_id
1 'polypeptide(L)'
;IGVKVIAVILVPFFNSFDSIYEAHGWFHSTFTPPLVVGVFLGIFWKRFTTPAVIATFLGGAFLMVLGQIYPEMIRPFSHGIELRPDRGYSYIGALYNIFVCAGVGVIVTLFTKPESEKKLNGLTIFDVHKLKEIFKGSAINEEIGEKLVINWKLDDSNSDILRFSKKDMNIMKANPGDLVYIQDSRWWLGGLKSAHSIFGKPHNEDGIVYLNQSHLDHGQFVEGLALKAEKEM
;
A
#
# COMPACT_ATOMS: atom_id res chain seq x y z
N ILE A 1 25.90 -0.08 -15.35
CA ILE A 1 27.09 0.78 -15.28
C ILE A 1 26.79 2.06 -14.50
N GLY A 2 25.68 2.79 -14.78
CA GLY A 2 25.34 4.06 -14.12
C GLY A 2 25.32 4.00 -12.60
N VAL A 3 24.68 2.98 -12.00
CA VAL A 3 24.59 2.82 -10.53
C VAL A 3 25.96 2.70 -9.88
N LYS A 4 26.91 1.98 -10.51
CA LYS A 4 28.26 1.83 -9.99
C LYS A 4 29.03 3.16 -10.01
N VAL A 5 28.83 3.97 -11.04
CA VAL A 5 29.47 5.29 -11.14
C VAL A 5 28.93 6.22 -10.04
N ILE A 6 27.62 6.25 -9.83
CA ILE A 6 27.00 7.03 -8.75
C ILE A 6 27.51 6.56 -7.39
N ALA A 7 27.61 5.25 -7.15
CA ALA A 7 28.12 4.71 -5.91
C ALA A 7 29.55 5.20 -5.62
N VAL A 8 30.45 5.18 -6.62
CA VAL A 8 31.82 5.67 -6.47
C VAL A 8 31.88 7.17 -6.16
N ILE A 9 31.03 7.97 -6.83
CA ILE A 9 30.95 9.42 -6.58
C ILE A 9 30.47 9.72 -5.16
N LEU A 10 29.61 8.87 -4.58
CA LEU A 10 29.07 9.05 -3.24
C LEU A 10 30.05 8.61 -2.12
N VAL A 11 31.10 7.85 -2.42
CA VAL A 11 32.05 7.37 -1.40
C VAL A 11 32.66 8.51 -0.58
N PRO A 12 33.16 9.62 -1.15
CA PRO A 12 33.71 10.71 -0.35
C PRO A 12 32.68 11.35 0.57
N PHE A 13 31.44 11.43 0.11
CA PHE A 13 30.34 11.93 0.91
C PHE A 13 30.06 11.03 2.12
N PHE A 14 29.96 9.72 1.92
CA PHE A 14 29.75 8.78 3.02
C PHE A 14 30.93 8.70 3.99
N ASN A 15 32.14 8.95 3.53
CA ASN A 15 33.31 9.01 4.40
C ASN A 15 33.39 10.25 5.32
N SER A 16 32.51 11.24 5.10
CA SER A 16 32.41 12.43 5.97
C SER A 16 31.60 12.20 7.24
N PHE A 17 30.93 11.04 7.36
CA PHE A 17 30.17 10.67 8.55
C PHE A 17 31.05 9.84 9.52
N ASP A 18 30.84 10.05 10.83
CA ASP A 18 31.59 9.32 11.86
C ASP A 18 31.22 7.84 11.92
N SER A 19 30.05 7.46 11.43
CA SER A 19 29.61 6.08 11.36
C SER A 19 28.65 5.81 10.20
N ILE A 20 28.61 4.55 9.76
CA ILE A 20 27.61 4.09 8.75
C ILE A 20 26.18 4.30 9.27
N TYR A 21 25.96 4.16 10.58
CA TYR A 21 24.63 4.36 11.20
C TYR A 21 24.18 5.83 11.07
N GLU A 22 25.06 6.76 11.27
CA GLU A 22 24.78 8.19 11.10
C GLU A 22 24.45 8.53 9.64
N ALA A 23 25.28 8.06 8.70
CA ALA A 23 25.04 8.24 7.27
C ALA A 23 23.68 7.67 6.86
N HIS A 24 23.31 6.49 7.36
CA HIS A 24 22.03 5.85 7.12
C HIS A 24 20.86 6.68 7.68
N GLY A 25 20.98 7.14 8.92
CA GLY A 25 19.98 8.03 9.54
C GLY A 25 19.77 9.32 8.77
N TRP A 26 20.87 9.95 8.34
CA TRP A 26 20.84 11.15 7.51
C TRP A 26 20.12 10.91 6.17
N PHE A 27 20.48 9.83 5.49
CA PHE A 27 19.86 9.45 4.21
C PHE A 27 18.37 9.24 4.36
N HIS A 28 17.94 8.48 5.37
CA HIS A 28 16.52 8.25 5.64
C HIS A 28 15.77 9.52 6.01
N SER A 29 16.33 10.38 6.83
CA SER A 29 15.69 11.65 7.19
C SER A 29 15.54 12.61 6.01
N THR A 30 16.40 12.48 5.00
CA THR A 30 16.39 13.34 3.81
C THR A 30 15.42 12.83 2.74
N PHE A 31 15.43 11.54 2.44
CA PHE A 31 14.71 11.00 1.27
C PHE A 31 13.38 10.31 1.60
N THR A 32 13.24 9.74 2.78
CA THR A 32 11.99 9.04 3.14
C THR A 32 10.81 9.99 3.31
N PRO A 33 10.91 11.13 4.03
CA PRO A 33 9.77 12.04 4.21
C PRO A 33 9.20 12.59 2.89
N PRO A 34 10.00 13.05 1.90
CA PRO A 34 9.46 13.47 0.62
C PRO A 34 8.69 12.38 -0.12
N LEU A 35 9.17 11.13 -0.08
CA LEU A 35 8.49 9.99 -0.68
C LEU A 35 7.16 9.72 0.00
N VAL A 36 7.17 9.64 1.34
CA VAL A 36 5.95 9.38 2.12
C VAL A 36 4.93 10.48 1.88
N VAL A 37 5.31 11.76 1.98
CA VAL A 37 4.41 12.89 1.74
C VAL A 37 3.88 12.88 0.31
N GLY A 38 4.73 12.61 -0.69
CA GLY A 38 4.32 12.53 -2.09
C GLY A 38 3.27 11.44 -2.33
N VAL A 39 3.46 10.25 -1.74
CA VAL A 39 2.51 9.14 -1.83
C VAL A 39 1.20 9.48 -1.10
N PHE A 40 1.27 10.00 0.13
CA PHE A 40 0.08 10.38 0.89
C PHE A 40 -0.74 11.45 0.18
N LEU A 41 -0.13 12.54 -0.25
CA LEU A 41 -0.84 13.58 -0.98
C LEU A 41 -1.40 13.05 -2.31
N GLY A 42 -0.68 12.16 -3.01
CA GLY A 42 -1.15 11.54 -4.24
C GLY A 42 -2.38 10.66 -4.05
N ILE A 43 -2.46 9.91 -2.95
CA ILE A 43 -3.59 9.02 -2.66
C ILE A 43 -4.80 9.78 -2.11
N PHE A 44 -4.56 10.74 -1.19
CA PHE A 44 -5.63 11.39 -0.42
C PHE A 44 -6.09 12.74 -0.98
N TRP A 45 -5.40 13.29 -1.97
CA TRP A 45 -5.75 14.59 -2.54
C TRP A 45 -5.83 14.58 -4.07
N LYS A 46 -7.05 14.49 -4.61
CA LYS A 46 -7.31 14.43 -6.07
C LYS A 46 -6.69 15.57 -6.88
N ARG A 47 -6.45 16.71 -6.26
CA ARG A 47 -5.86 17.86 -6.95
C ARG A 47 -4.33 17.81 -7.01
N PHE A 48 -3.68 16.89 -6.29
CA PHE A 48 -2.24 16.78 -6.26
C PHE A 48 -1.69 16.41 -7.64
N THR A 49 -0.75 17.21 -8.16
CA THR A 49 -0.33 17.16 -9.55
C THR A 49 1.05 16.53 -9.73
N THR A 50 1.34 15.99 -10.90
CA THR A 50 2.66 15.42 -11.22
C THR A 50 3.82 16.41 -10.99
N PRO A 51 3.74 17.71 -11.40
CA PRO A 51 4.77 18.69 -11.02
C PRO A 51 4.93 18.88 -9.52
N ALA A 52 3.83 18.79 -8.77
CA ALA A 52 3.88 18.91 -7.31
C ALA A 52 4.58 17.71 -6.65
N VAL A 53 4.39 16.50 -7.16
CA VAL A 53 5.15 15.31 -6.71
C VAL A 53 6.65 15.53 -6.87
N ILE A 54 7.07 15.96 -8.06
CA ILE A 54 8.50 16.22 -8.36
C ILE A 54 9.04 17.32 -7.44
N ALA A 55 8.29 18.41 -7.31
CA ALA A 55 8.67 19.53 -6.44
C ALA A 55 8.73 19.11 -4.96
N THR A 56 7.81 18.28 -4.48
CA THR A 56 7.80 17.74 -3.13
C THR A 56 9.07 16.93 -2.87
N PHE A 57 9.46 16.07 -3.81
CA PHE A 57 10.63 15.23 -3.67
C PHE A 57 11.94 16.02 -3.76
N LEU A 58 12.13 16.76 -4.84
CA LEU A 58 13.38 17.54 -5.06
C LEU A 58 13.50 18.74 -4.12
N GLY A 59 12.41 19.48 -3.93
CA GLY A 59 12.37 20.63 -3.04
C GLY A 59 12.51 20.21 -1.58
N GLY A 60 11.88 19.13 -1.16
CA GLY A 60 12.02 18.57 0.17
C GLY A 60 13.46 18.14 0.48
N ALA A 61 14.06 17.35 -0.43
CA ALA A 61 15.46 16.95 -0.28
C ALA A 61 16.42 18.15 -0.23
N PHE A 62 16.21 19.13 -1.10
CA PHE A 62 17.00 20.36 -1.12
C PHE A 62 16.87 21.17 0.18
N LEU A 63 15.66 21.39 0.66
CA LEU A 63 15.41 22.13 1.89
C LEU A 63 15.88 21.39 3.14
N MET A 64 15.88 20.05 3.10
CA MET A 64 16.50 19.26 4.17
C MET A 64 18.02 19.46 4.21
N VAL A 65 18.69 19.45 3.05
CA VAL A 65 20.14 19.75 2.98
C VAL A 65 20.42 21.16 3.48
N LEU A 66 19.61 22.15 3.10
CA LEU A 66 19.71 23.51 3.63
C LEU A 66 19.52 23.56 5.15
N GLY A 67 18.55 22.81 5.69
CA GLY A 67 18.35 22.72 7.14
C GLY A 67 19.54 22.11 7.89
N GLN A 68 20.29 21.20 7.26
CA GLN A 68 21.54 20.70 7.83
C GLN A 68 22.65 21.76 7.86
N ILE A 69 22.72 22.60 6.81
CA ILE A 69 23.70 23.70 6.72
C ILE A 69 23.31 24.85 7.66
N TYR A 70 22.00 25.10 7.78
CA TYR A 70 21.43 26.18 8.60
C TYR A 70 20.52 25.60 9.69
N PRO A 71 21.06 25.12 10.82
CA PRO A 71 20.28 24.45 11.88
C PRO A 71 19.13 25.30 12.44
N GLU A 72 19.20 26.61 12.33
CA GLU A 72 18.15 27.53 12.77
C GLU A 72 16.80 27.25 12.07
N MET A 73 16.80 26.68 10.87
CA MET A 73 15.60 26.30 10.14
C MET A 73 14.90 25.11 10.81
N ILE A 74 15.66 24.21 11.44
CA ILE A 74 15.14 23.02 12.12
C ILE A 74 14.74 23.34 13.57
N ARG A 75 15.32 24.36 14.18
CA ARG A 75 15.13 24.76 15.58
C ARG A 75 13.66 24.86 16.04
N PRO A 76 12.71 25.42 15.24
CA PRO A 76 11.30 25.46 15.65
C PRO A 76 10.68 24.10 15.93
N PHE A 77 11.23 23.03 15.33
CA PHE A 77 10.75 21.66 15.47
C PHE A 77 11.43 20.90 16.63
N SER A 78 12.44 21.49 17.26
CA SER A 78 13.22 20.81 18.31
C SER A 78 12.53 20.78 19.67
N HIS A 79 11.50 21.61 19.89
CA HIS A 79 10.75 21.69 21.15
C HIS A 79 11.66 21.79 22.39
N GLY A 80 12.75 22.56 22.30
CA GLY A 80 13.71 22.74 23.40
C GLY A 80 14.78 21.67 23.53
N ILE A 81 14.79 20.66 22.67
CA ILE A 81 15.88 19.68 22.59
C ILE A 81 17.08 20.36 21.92
N GLU A 82 18.25 20.28 22.54
CA GLU A 82 19.48 20.79 21.94
C GLU A 82 19.79 20.03 20.64
N LEU A 83 19.92 20.81 19.56
CA LEU A 83 20.31 20.28 18.27
C LEU A 83 21.83 19.98 18.30
N ARG A 84 22.19 18.76 18.62
CA ARG A 84 23.57 18.30 18.58
C ARG A 84 23.89 17.78 17.18
N PRO A 85 25.03 18.19 16.60
CA PRO A 85 25.44 17.72 15.26
C PRO A 85 25.54 16.20 15.16
N ASP A 86 25.87 15.54 16.26
CA ASP A 86 26.15 14.10 16.35
C ASP A 86 24.94 13.20 16.57
N ARG A 87 23.82 13.71 17.12
CA ARG A 87 22.70 12.84 17.52
C ARG A 87 21.29 13.40 17.31
N GLY A 88 21.12 14.71 17.21
CA GLY A 88 19.83 15.36 17.34
C GLY A 88 19.05 15.57 16.05
N TYR A 89 19.72 15.52 14.89
CA TYR A 89 19.11 15.97 13.65
C TYR A 89 18.21 14.93 12.98
N SER A 90 18.45 13.63 13.17
CA SER A 90 17.79 12.59 12.38
C SER A 90 16.27 12.60 12.50
N TYR A 91 15.74 12.57 13.72
CA TYR A 91 14.28 12.52 13.95
C TYR A 91 13.63 13.90 13.83
N ILE A 92 14.26 14.92 14.40
CA ILE A 92 13.77 16.30 14.33
C ILE A 92 13.86 16.79 12.88
N GLY A 93 14.95 16.49 12.17
CA GLY A 93 15.10 16.78 10.77
C GLY A 93 14.06 16.07 9.89
N ALA A 94 13.69 14.84 10.21
CA ALA A 94 12.63 14.14 9.50
C ALA A 94 11.28 14.83 9.69
N LEU A 95 10.95 15.26 10.91
CA LEU A 95 9.73 16.01 11.21
C LEU A 95 9.69 17.34 10.43
N TYR A 96 10.75 18.13 10.50
CA TYR A 96 10.93 19.33 9.69
C TYR A 96 10.69 19.06 8.21
N ASN A 97 11.33 18.01 7.67
CA ASN A 97 11.23 17.65 6.27
C ASN A 97 9.81 17.26 5.86
N ILE A 98 9.06 16.54 6.70
CA ILE A 98 7.64 16.23 6.44
C ILE A 98 6.83 17.53 6.22
N PHE A 99 6.95 18.50 7.13
CA PHE A 99 6.20 19.75 7.03
C PHE A 99 6.62 20.58 5.82
N VAL A 100 7.90 20.66 5.55
CA VAL A 100 8.44 21.40 4.40
C VAL A 100 8.01 20.74 3.09
N CYS A 101 8.11 19.42 2.97
CA CYS A 101 7.65 18.69 1.79
C CYS A 101 6.15 18.86 1.56
N ALA A 102 5.34 18.77 2.62
CA ALA A 102 3.91 19.00 2.53
C ALA A 102 3.62 20.43 2.08
N GLY A 103 4.30 21.43 2.65
CA GLY A 103 4.19 22.83 2.26
C GLY A 103 4.53 23.08 0.80
N VAL A 104 5.67 22.56 0.33
CA VAL A 104 6.07 22.64 -1.09
C VAL A 104 5.04 21.97 -1.99
N GLY A 105 4.61 20.74 -1.65
CA GLY A 105 3.61 20.02 -2.41
C GLY A 105 2.29 20.76 -2.53
N VAL A 106 1.79 21.32 -1.43
CA VAL A 106 0.55 22.12 -1.41
C VAL A 106 0.70 23.37 -2.25
N ILE A 107 1.77 24.15 -2.04
CA ILE A 107 2.00 25.40 -2.77
C ILE A 107 2.07 25.15 -4.26
N VAL A 108 2.89 24.20 -4.72
CA VAL A 108 3.03 23.89 -6.15
C VAL A 108 1.71 23.36 -6.73
N THR A 109 0.97 22.56 -5.98
CA THR A 109 -0.35 22.08 -6.41
C THR A 109 -1.33 23.25 -6.65
N LEU A 110 -1.32 24.27 -5.80
CA LEU A 110 -2.20 25.42 -5.95
C LEU A 110 -1.89 26.23 -7.21
N PHE A 111 -0.63 26.31 -7.62
CA PHE A 111 -0.18 27.02 -8.82
C PHE A 111 -0.17 26.18 -10.11
N THR A 112 -0.43 24.86 -10.01
CA THR A 112 -0.46 23.97 -11.17
C THR A 112 -1.89 23.62 -11.57
N LYS A 113 -2.11 23.28 -12.84
CA LYS A 113 -3.42 22.84 -13.35
C LYS A 113 -3.71 21.42 -12.85
N PRO A 114 -4.94 21.16 -12.38
CA PRO A 114 -5.34 19.80 -11.98
C PRO A 114 -5.13 18.80 -13.11
N GLU A 115 -4.78 17.57 -12.76
CA GLU A 115 -4.71 16.46 -13.71
C GLU A 115 -6.12 16.09 -14.20
N SER A 116 -6.20 15.48 -15.39
CA SER A 116 -7.48 15.03 -15.93
C SER A 116 -8.01 13.85 -15.12
N GLU A 117 -9.34 13.75 -14.94
CA GLU A 117 -9.98 12.62 -14.25
C GLU A 117 -9.59 11.26 -14.83
N LYS A 118 -9.36 11.21 -16.16
CA LYS A 118 -8.92 10.00 -16.85
C LYS A 118 -7.55 9.50 -16.37
N LYS A 119 -6.63 10.41 -16.00
CA LYS A 119 -5.33 10.07 -15.41
C LYS A 119 -5.41 9.65 -13.96
N LEU A 120 -6.35 10.22 -13.20
CA LEU A 120 -6.52 9.96 -11.77
C LEU A 120 -7.36 8.71 -11.49
N ASN A 121 -8.03 8.18 -12.52
CA ASN A 121 -8.96 7.07 -12.37
C ASN A 121 -8.28 5.85 -11.76
N GLY A 122 -8.73 5.47 -10.57
CA GLY A 122 -8.17 4.33 -9.82
C GLY A 122 -6.88 4.62 -9.04
N LEU A 123 -6.36 5.85 -9.03
CA LEU A 123 -5.13 6.19 -8.30
C LEU A 123 -5.39 6.79 -6.92
N THR A 124 -6.61 7.24 -6.65
CA THR A 124 -6.97 7.88 -5.39
C THR A 124 -7.90 7.00 -4.58
N ILE A 125 -7.87 7.17 -3.24
CA ILE A 125 -8.77 6.45 -2.34
C ILE A 125 -10.26 6.68 -2.65
N PHE A 126 -10.59 7.81 -3.29
CA PHE A 126 -11.96 8.15 -3.67
C PHE A 126 -12.46 7.38 -4.89
N ASP A 127 -11.58 6.71 -5.60
CA ASP A 127 -11.90 5.94 -6.81
C ASP A 127 -11.82 4.42 -6.58
N VAL A 128 -11.76 3.97 -5.32
CA VAL A 128 -11.72 2.54 -4.94
C VAL A 128 -12.86 1.75 -5.57
N HIS A 129 -14.04 2.35 -5.67
CA HIS A 129 -15.21 1.76 -6.35
C HIS A 129 -14.90 1.38 -7.81
N LYS A 130 -14.31 2.32 -8.55
CA LYS A 130 -13.94 2.08 -9.95
C LYS A 130 -12.82 1.04 -10.09
N LEU A 131 -11.88 1.02 -9.14
CA LEU A 131 -10.85 -0.03 -9.10
C LEU A 131 -11.47 -1.40 -8.92
N LYS A 132 -12.44 -1.52 -8.02
CA LYS A 132 -13.17 -2.75 -7.78
C LYS A 132 -13.90 -3.22 -9.03
N GLU A 133 -14.60 -2.33 -9.76
CA GLU A 133 -15.26 -2.65 -11.03
C GLU A 133 -14.25 -3.11 -12.10
N ILE A 134 -13.12 -2.42 -12.21
CA ILE A 134 -12.05 -2.79 -13.16
C ILE A 134 -11.48 -4.16 -12.81
N PHE A 135 -11.23 -4.43 -11.53
CA PHE A 135 -10.69 -5.70 -11.06
C PHE A 135 -11.66 -6.87 -11.28
N LYS A 136 -12.94 -6.66 -11.00
CA LYS A 136 -14.00 -7.65 -11.24
C LYS A 136 -14.30 -7.84 -12.73
N GLY A 137 -14.07 -6.83 -13.57
CA GLY A 137 -14.42 -6.84 -14.99
C GLY A 137 -15.92 -6.67 -15.26
N SER A 138 -16.73 -6.34 -14.25
CA SER A 138 -18.17 -6.14 -14.32
C SER A 138 -18.65 -5.22 -13.19
N ALA A 139 -19.93 -4.81 -13.24
CA ALA A 139 -20.54 -4.02 -12.18
C ALA A 139 -20.46 -4.73 -10.81
N ILE A 140 -20.23 -3.95 -9.76
CA ILE A 140 -20.11 -4.46 -8.40
C ILE A 140 -21.50 -4.79 -7.87
N ASN A 141 -21.62 -5.93 -7.20
CA ASN A 141 -22.77 -6.24 -6.37
C ASN A 141 -22.45 -5.89 -4.91
N GLU A 142 -22.93 -4.76 -4.42
CA GLU A 142 -22.67 -4.25 -3.06
C GLU A 142 -23.36 -5.03 -1.94
N GLU A 143 -24.28 -5.93 -2.26
CA GLU A 143 -24.91 -6.75 -1.25
C GLU A 143 -23.92 -7.76 -0.69
N ILE A 144 -23.46 -7.52 0.51
CA ILE A 144 -22.58 -8.42 1.26
C ILE A 144 -23.44 -9.24 2.22
N GLY A 145 -23.29 -10.56 2.18
CA GLY A 145 -23.93 -11.49 3.09
C GLY A 145 -23.07 -11.83 4.31
N GLU A 146 -23.36 -12.95 4.94
CA GLU A 146 -22.63 -13.43 6.10
C GLU A 146 -21.31 -14.12 5.69
N LYS A 147 -20.33 -14.04 6.57
CA LYS A 147 -19.08 -14.79 6.42
C LYS A 147 -19.33 -16.23 6.87
N LEU A 148 -18.82 -17.19 6.11
CA LEU A 148 -18.98 -18.62 6.41
C LEU A 148 -17.66 -19.26 6.82
N VAL A 149 -17.76 -20.20 7.77
CA VAL A 149 -16.69 -21.17 8.03
C VAL A 149 -17.05 -22.46 7.32
N ILE A 150 -16.21 -22.89 6.39
CA ILE A 150 -16.53 -23.92 5.43
C ILE A 150 -15.36 -24.91 5.28
N ASN A 151 -15.67 -26.19 5.09
CA ASN A 151 -14.67 -27.18 4.72
C ASN A 151 -14.36 -27.09 3.22
N TRP A 152 -13.26 -27.68 2.81
CA TRP A 152 -12.85 -27.66 1.42
C TRP A 152 -12.45 -29.04 0.88
N LYS A 153 -12.58 -29.20 -0.43
CA LYS A 153 -12.11 -30.35 -1.19
C LYS A 153 -11.33 -29.87 -2.40
N LEU A 154 -10.33 -30.63 -2.80
CA LEU A 154 -9.62 -30.39 -4.05
C LEU A 154 -10.51 -30.73 -5.26
N ASP A 155 -10.42 -29.85 -6.24
CA ASP A 155 -11.00 -30.05 -7.56
C ASP A 155 -9.86 -30.07 -8.59
N ASP A 156 -9.83 -31.07 -9.44
CA ASP A 156 -8.81 -31.23 -10.49
C ASP A 156 -8.96 -30.22 -11.64
N SER A 157 -9.93 -29.29 -11.54
CA SER A 157 -10.11 -28.25 -12.54
C SER A 157 -8.98 -27.20 -12.47
N ASN A 158 -8.36 -26.91 -13.60
CA ASN A 158 -7.31 -25.87 -13.74
C ASN A 158 -7.88 -24.44 -13.77
N SER A 159 -9.05 -24.20 -13.20
CA SER A 159 -9.70 -22.89 -13.22
C SER A 159 -9.49 -22.14 -11.90
N ASP A 160 -9.09 -20.87 -11.96
CA ASP A 160 -9.00 -19.98 -10.78
C ASP A 160 -10.38 -19.56 -10.24
N ILE A 161 -11.29 -20.54 -10.12
CA ILE A 161 -12.69 -20.34 -9.74
C ILE A 161 -12.98 -21.23 -8.54
N LEU A 162 -13.57 -20.65 -7.49
CA LEU A 162 -14.05 -21.41 -6.34
C LEU A 162 -15.52 -21.78 -6.53
N ARG A 163 -15.84 -23.04 -6.27
CA ARG A 163 -17.23 -23.52 -6.37
C ARG A 163 -17.79 -23.77 -4.98
N PHE A 164 -18.87 -23.08 -4.65
CA PHE A 164 -19.62 -23.20 -3.40
C PHE A 164 -20.98 -23.86 -3.65
N SER A 165 -21.64 -24.30 -2.59
CA SER A 165 -23.01 -24.74 -2.73
C SER A 165 -23.95 -23.57 -3.01
N LYS A 166 -25.09 -23.86 -3.62
CA LYS A 166 -26.13 -22.83 -3.85
C LYS A 166 -26.61 -22.19 -2.54
N LYS A 167 -26.69 -22.98 -1.47
CA LYS A 167 -27.08 -22.52 -0.14
C LYS A 167 -26.05 -21.56 0.46
N ASP A 168 -24.75 -21.94 0.39
CA ASP A 168 -23.67 -21.11 0.91
C ASP A 168 -23.54 -19.79 0.14
N MET A 169 -23.69 -19.83 -1.20
CA MET A 169 -23.74 -18.61 -2.01
C MET A 169 -24.91 -17.70 -1.64
N ASN A 170 -26.07 -18.26 -1.36
CA ASN A 170 -27.23 -17.46 -0.91
C ASN A 170 -26.98 -16.79 0.43
N ILE A 171 -26.36 -17.46 1.39
CA ILE A 171 -25.99 -16.88 2.71
C ILE A 171 -25.00 -15.74 2.53
N MET A 172 -24.01 -15.90 1.66
CA MET A 172 -23.03 -14.87 1.32
C MET A 172 -23.58 -13.80 0.37
N LYS A 173 -24.84 -13.94 -0.13
CA LYS A 173 -25.46 -13.10 -1.18
C LYS A 173 -24.60 -13.01 -2.44
N ALA A 174 -23.96 -14.09 -2.80
CA ALA A 174 -23.00 -14.17 -3.91
C ALA A 174 -23.65 -14.75 -5.17
N ASN A 175 -23.22 -14.22 -6.31
CA ASN A 175 -23.56 -14.73 -7.62
C ASN A 175 -22.29 -15.25 -8.34
N PRO A 176 -22.43 -16.17 -9.32
CA PRO A 176 -21.29 -16.54 -10.16
C PRO A 176 -20.67 -15.29 -10.81
N GLY A 177 -19.35 -15.16 -10.74
CA GLY A 177 -18.60 -14.01 -11.21
C GLY A 177 -18.30 -12.94 -10.13
N ASP A 178 -18.92 -13.03 -8.95
CA ASP A 178 -18.56 -12.17 -7.81
C ASP A 178 -17.18 -12.56 -7.26
N LEU A 179 -16.50 -11.62 -6.61
CA LEU A 179 -15.21 -11.86 -5.98
C LEU A 179 -15.40 -12.47 -4.59
N VAL A 180 -14.54 -13.42 -4.28
CA VAL A 180 -14.52 -14.13 -3.00
C VAL A 180 -13.14 -14.05 -2.37
N TYR A 181 -13.13 -13.80 -1.09
CA TYR A 181 -11.95 -13.91 -0.24
C TYR A 181 -12.07 -15.14 0.65
N ILE A 182 -11.07 -15.98 0.63
CA ILE A 182 -10.95 -17.13 1.53
C ILE A 182 -9.70 -17.02 2.36
N GLN A 183 -9.79 -17.36 3.63
CA GLN A 183 -8.68 -17.34 4.57
C GLN A 183 -8.73 -18.52 5.53
N ASP A 184 -7.58 -18.85 6.11
CA ASP A 184 -7.51 -19.81 7.21
C ASP A 184 -8.39 -19.33 8.36
N SER A 185 -9.19 -20.23 8.94
CA SER A 185 -10.14 -19.90 9.99
C SER A 185 -9.51 -19.43 11.29
N ARG A 186 -8.22 -19.67 11.48
CA ARG A 186 -7.47 -19.31 12.70
C ARG A 186 -7.25 -17.79 12.79
N TRP A 187 -7.90 -17.16 13.75
CA TRP A 187 -7.94 -15.71 13.92
C TRP A 187 -6.57 -15.04 14.10
N TRP A 188 -5.58 -15.73 14.71
CA TRP A 188 -4.23 -15.17 14.95
C TRP A 188 -3.37 -15.05 13.69
N LEU A 189 -3.79 -15.64 12.58
CA LEU A 189 -3.10 -15.49 11.31
C LEU A 189 -3.42 -14.18 10.60
N GLY A 190 -4.52 -13.50 11.00
CA GLY A 190 -4.85 -12.16 10.50
C GLY A 190 -4.92 -12.02 8.98
N GLY A 191 -5.29 -13.11 8.28
CA GLY A 191 -5.33 -13.12 6.82
C GLY A 191 -3.99 -13.42 6.12
N LEU A 192 -2.92 -13.71 6.86
CA LEU A 192 -1.62 -14.09 6.26
C LEU A 192 -1.71 -15.31 5.35
N LYS A 193 -2.64 -16.24 5.63
CA LYS A 193 -2.96 -17.39 4.81
C LYS A 193 -4.31 -17.17 4.16
N SER A 194 -4.31 -16.60 2.99
CA SER A 194 -5.54 -16.24 2.28
C SER A 194 -5.33 -16.24 0.77
N ALA A 195 -6.44 -16.32 0.04
CA ALA A 195 -6.48 -16.21 -1.40
C ALA A 195 -7.75 -15.49 -1.86
N HIS A 196 -7.65 -14.80 -2.98
CA HIS A 196 -8.77 -14.22 -3.70
C HIS A 196 -9.09 -15.07 -4.93
N SER A 197 -10.35 -15.15 -5.26
CA SER A 197 -10.82 -15.87 -6.45
C SER A 197 -12.20 -15.35 -6.87
N ILE A 198 -12.85 -16.06 -7.77
CA ILE A 198 -14.17 -15.75 -8.31
C ILE A 198 -15.14 -16.87 -7.95
N PHE A 199 -16.38 -16.52 -7.59
CA PHE A 199 -17.44 -17.51 -7.42
C PHE A 199 -17.79 -18.17 -8.75
N GLY A 200 -17.67 -19.49 -8.80
CA GLY A 200 -18.05 -20.30 -9.93
C GLY A 200 -19.52 -20.72 -9.90
N LYS A 201 -19.87 -21.63 -10.82
CA LYS A 201 -21.20 -22.26 -10.83
C LYS A 201 -21.40 -23.08 -9.54
N PRO A 202 -22.56 -22.97 -8.90
CA PRO A 202 -22.82 -23.70 -7.65
C PRO A 202 -22.89 -25.22 -7.85
N HIS A 203 -22.55 -25.94 -6.78
CA HIS A 203 -22.74 -27.38 -6.65
C HIS A 203 -23.79 -27.72 -5.56
N ASN A 204 -24.01 -29.01 -5.26
CA ASN A 204 -25.06 -29.44 -4.36
C ASN A 204 -24.59 -29.90 -2.96
N GLU A 205 -23.29 -29.84 -2.67
CA GLU A 205 -22.75 -30.27 -1.36
C GLU A 205 -22.65 -29.04 -0.43
N ASP A 206 -23.56 -28.91 0.53
CA ASP A 206 -23.55 -27.80 1.49
C ASP A 206 -22.33 -27.85 2.42
N GLY A 207 -21.79 -26.68 2.78
CA GLY A 207 -20.69 -26.55 3.73
C GLY A 207 -19.32 -26.98 3.17
N ILE A 208 -19.19 -27.11 1.85
CA ILE A 208 -17.94 -27.48 1.19
C ILE A 208 -17.64 -26.49 0.07
N VAL A 209 -16.40 -26.03 -0.01
CA VAL A 209 -15.87 -25.28 -1.16
C VAL A 209 -14.91 -26.17 -1.95
N TYR A 210 -15.07 -26.19 -3.25
CA TYR A 210 -14.12 -26.82 -4.16
C TYR A 210 -13.09 -25.80 -4.62
N LEU A 211 -11.81 -26.11 -4.42
CA LEU A 211 -10.67 -25.26 -4.79
C LEU A 211 -9.60 -26.14 -5.49
N ASN A 212 -8.77 -25.52 -6.29
CA ASN A 212 -7.70 -26.20 -7.00
C ASN A 212 -6.35 -26.09 -6.25
N GLN A 213 -5.32 -26.76 -6.77
CA GLN A 213 -3.98 -26.75 -6.19
C GLN A 213 -3.37 -25.34 -6.14
N SER A 214 -3.64 -24.47 -7.13
CA SER A 214 -3.16 -23.09 -7.15
C SER A 214 -3.67 -22.29 -5.95
N HIS A 215 -4.94 -22.45 -5.58
CA HIS A 215 -5.52 -21.78 -4.40
C HIS A 215 -4.88 -22.29 -3.09
N LEU A 216 -4.58 -23.60 -3.02
CA LEU A 216 -3.86 -24.18 -1.89
C LEU A 216 -2.47 -23.58 -1.72
N ASP A 217 -1.72 -23.50 -2.81
CA ASP A 217 -0.34 -23.02 -2.80
C ASP A 217 -0.28 -21.52 -2.48
N HIS A 218 -1.15 -20.71 -3.10
CA HIS A 218 -1.22 -19.28 -2.83
C HIS A 218 -1.70 -18.96 -1.41
N GLY A 219 -2.76 -19.64 -0.96
CA GLY A 219 -3.32 -19.44 0.39
C GLY A 219 -2.53 -20.14 1.49
N GLN A 220 -1.58 -21.02 1.14
CA GLN A 220 -0.85 -21.87 2.08
C GLN A 220 -1.80 -22.59 3.06
N PHE A 221 -2.92 -23.08 2.54
CA PHE A 221 -3.93 -23.75 3.34
C PHE A 221 -3.46 -25.13 3.78
N VAL A 222 -3.89 -25.53 4.95
CA VAL A 222 -3.50 -26.81 5.56
C VAL A 222 -4.66 -27.77 5.48
N GLU A 223 -4.39 -29.01 5.01
CA GLU A 223 -5.39 -30.06 4.91
C GLU A 223 -6.05 -30.34 6.27
N GLY A 224 -7.36 -30.54 6.24
CA GLY A 224 -8.16 -30.80 7.45
C GLY A 224 -8.55 -29.57 8.26
N LEU A 225 -8.12 -28.36 7.87
CA LEU A 225 -8.55 -27.13 8.52
C LEU A 225 -9.64 -26.41 7.69
N ALA A 226 -10.67 -25.93 8.37
CA ALA A 226 -11.72 -25.16 7.75
C ALA A 226 -11.20 -23.78 7.28
N LEU A 227 -11.83 -23.25 6.25
CA LEU A 227 -11.58 -21.91 5.72
C LEU A 227 -12.72 -20.97 6.11
N LYS A 228 -12.42 -19.70 6.26
CA LYS A 228 -13.40 -18.64 6.36
C LYS A 228 -13.54 -18.00 4.99
N ALA A 229 -14.76 -17.99 4.47
CA ALA A 229 -15.08 -17.42 3.17
C ALA A 229 -16.00 -16.21 3.33
N GLU A 230 -15.75 -15.18 2.53
CA GLU A 230 -16.59 -14.00 2.45
C GLU A 230 -16.64 -13.47 1.01
N LYS A 231 -17.79 -12.93 0.64
CA LYS A 231 -17.91 -12.21 -0.61
C LYS A 231 -17.31 -10.81 -0.44
N GLU A 232 -16.51 -10.38 -1.42
CA GLU A 232 -15.94 -9.04 -1.42
C GLU A 232 -16.69 -8.07 -2.34
N MET A 233 -17.11 -8.57 -3.50
CA MET A 233 -17.77 -7.74 -4.52
C MET A 233 -18.67 -8.58 -5.42
#